data_928aa8519922e04e60c5a20a9b72d92e
#
_entry.id   928aa8519922e04e60c5a20a9b72d92e
#
_cell.length_a   1.000
_cell.length_b   1.000
_cell.length_c   1.000
_cell.angle_alpha   90.00
_cell.angle_beta   90.00
_cell.angle_gamma   90.00
#
_symmetry.space_group_name_H-M   'P 1'
#
loop_
_entity.id
_entity.type
_entity.pdbx_description
1 polymer ?
#
loop_
_entity_poly.entity_id
_entity_poly.type
_entity_poly.pdbx_seq_one_letter_code
_entity_poly.pdbx_strand_id
1 'polypeptide(L)'
;APTAQESKGGPFVIPAFPQNLMSQLFRQPLQTELQQTVTQVHAVNQSLQSQHQNWQQHLAWLEALPIGLPVQQDFKLTSGFGLRNDPFTGALAMHEGIDFSAEVGTPVVAAAPGVVTRSEWDANFGNVIEIKHAENFTTRYAHLSKRLVSVNSQVKGEMTIGAVGSTGRSTGPHLHYEIFQNGKVLNPLKVLPSKAP
;
A
#
# COMPACT_ATOMS: atom_id res chain seq x y z
N ALA A 1 109.14 22.51 10.91
CA ALA A 1 108.18 21.89 10.04
C ALA A 1 107.02 21.27 10.90
N PRO A 2 105.78 21.67 10.73
CA PRO A 2 104.65 21.03 11.46
C PRO A 2 104.28 19.75 10.76
N THR A 3 104.16 18.69 11.47
CA THR A 3 103.68 17.37 11.06
C THR A 3 102.16 17.41 10.78
N ALA A 4 101.79 16.98 9.57
CA ALA A 4 100.40 16.82 9.18
C ALA A 4 99.70 15.71 10.03
N GLN A 5 98.64 16.06 10.69
CA GLN A 5 97.82 15.16 11.45
C GLN A 5 96.80 14.53 10.48
N GLU A 6 96.89 13.24 10.14
CA GLU A 6 95.99 12.50 9.35
C GLU A 6 94.63 12.37 10.12
N SER A 7 93.57 12.92 9.54
CA SER A 7 92.21 12.73 10.02
C SER A 7 91.72 11.35 9.58
N LYS A 8 91.62 10.42 10.48
CA LYS A 8 90.96 9.14 10.26
C LYS A 8 89.44 9.33 10.30
N GLY A 9 88.84 9.40 9.14
CA GLY A 9 87.35 9.21 9.01
C GLY A 9 87.00 7.76 9.33
N GLY A 10 86.26 7.50 10.40
CA GLY A 10 85.68 6.19 10.67
C GLY A 10 84.69 5.77 9.61
N PRO A 11 84.45 4.51 9.46
CA PRO A 11 83.50 4.01 8.49
C PRO A 11 82.08 4.59 8.72
N PHE A 12 81.52 5.17 7.66
CA PHE A 12 80.13 5.65 7.69
C PHE A 12 79.20 4.47 7.81
N VAL A 13 78.66 4.20 9.02
CA VAL A 13 77.71 3.16 9.27
C VAL A 13 76.29 3.74 8.98
N ILE A 14 75.73 3.37 7.90
CA ILE A 14 74.34 3.67 7.62
C ILE A 14 73.49 2.87 8.65
N PRO A 15 72.73 3.53 9.53
CA PRO A 15 71.91 2.83 10.47
C PRO A 15 70.92 1.99 9.67
N ALA A 16 70.85 0.69 9.93
CA ALA A 16 69.87 -0.20 9.33
C ALA A 16 68.47 0.30 9.72
N PHE A 17 67.77 0.89 8.78
CA PHE A 17 66.37 1.22 8.94
C PHE A 17 65.61 -0.09 9.21
N PRO A 18 64.94 -0.22 10.32
CA PRO A 18 64.16 -1.45 10.58
C PRO A 18 63.11 -1.56 9.49
N GLN A 19 63.24 -2.60 8.65
CA GLN A 19 62.28 -2.86 7.55
C GLN A 19 60.82 -2.95 8.03
N ASN A 20 60.62 -3.19 9.32
CA ASN A 20 59.32 -3.21 9.98
C ASN A 20 58.71 -1.82 10.22
N LEU A 21 59.52 -0.75 10.31
CA LEU A 21 58.99 0.57 10.68
C LEU A 21 58.14 1.18 9.55
N MET A 22 58.56 1.03 8.30
CA MET A 22 57.79 1.50 7.15
C MET A 22 56.50 0.71 6.99
N SER A 23 56.51 -0.60 7.20
CA SER A 23 55.30 -1.44 7.13
C SER A 23 54.33 -1.16 8.29
N GLN A 24 54.81 -0.80 9.48
CA GLN A 24 53.96 -0.41 10.62
C GLN A 24 53.36 0.98 10.44
N LEU A 25 54.15 1.95 9.93
CA LEU A 25 53.70 3.35 9.75
C LEU A 25 52.64 3.50 8.65
N PHE A 26 52.64 2.66 7.60
CA PHE A 26 51.75 2.79 6.48
C PHE A 26 50.63 1.72 6.47
N ARG A 27 50.80 0.54 7.06
CA ARG A 27 49.77 -0.49 7.11
C ARG A 27 48.65 -0.19 8.12
N GLN A 28 49.00 0.34 9.30
CA GLN A 28 47.98 0.60 10.34
C GLN A 28 46.94 1.63 9.95
N PRO A 29 47.32 2.84 9.43
CA PRO A 29 46.32 3.83 9.01
C PRO A 29 45.44 3.30 7.86
N LEU A 30 46.01 2.61 6.86
CA LEU A 30 45.27 2.05 5.75
C LEU A 30 44.28 0.94 6.19
N GLN A 31 44.69 0.11 7.12
CA GLN A 31 43.79 -0.93 7.68
C GLN A 31 42.63 -0.31 8.46
N THR A 32 42.90 0.77 9.21
CA THR A 32 41.86 1.50 9.96
C THR A 32 40.87 2.17 9.03
N GLU A 33 41.35 2.85 7.97
CA GLU A 33 40.46 3.44 6.93
C GLU A 33 39.62 2.37 6.21
N LEU A 34 40.24 1.27 5.83
CA LEU A 34 39.54 0.16 5.20
C LEU A 34 38.44 -0.38 6.11
N GLN A 35 38.78 -0.61 7.40
CA GLN A 35 37.81 -1.10 8.38
C GLN A 35 36.67 -0.13 8.61
N GLN A 36 36.96 1.17 8.68
CA GLN A 36 35.94 2.22 8.78
C GLN A 36 35.04 2.25 7.54
N THR A 37 35.63 2.17 6.34
CA THR A 37 34.88 2.14 5.09
C THR A 37 33.97 0.91 5.02
N VAL A 38 34.47 -0.28 5.38
CA VAL A 38 33.67 -1.50 5.42
C VAL A 38 32.52 -1.36 6.41
N THR A 39 32.75 -0.81 7.59
CA THR A 39 31.72 -0.55 8.59
C THR A 39 30.64 0.41 8.07
N GLN A 40 31.06 1.49 7.40
CA GLN A 40 30.15 2.45 6.79
C GLN A 40 29.31 1.80 5.68
N VAL A 41 29.92 1.00 4.81
CA VAL A 41 29.21 0.26 3.76
C VAL A 41 28.20 -0.69 4.37
N HIS A 42 28.54 -1.42 5.43
CA HIS A 42 27.59 -2.27 6.13
C HIS A 42 26.42 -1.50 6.74
N ALA A 43 26.69 -0.36 7.38
CA ALA A 43 25.65 0.49 7.95
C ALA A 43 24.70 1.05 6.88
N VAL A 44 25.24 1.51 5.76
CA VAL A 44 24.45 1.98 4.61
C VAL A 44 23.60 0.84 4.04
N ASN A 45 24.18 -0.34 3.85
CA ASN A 45 23.44 -1.49 3.33
C ASN A 45 22.29 -1.93 4.25
N GLN A 46 22.53 -1.95 5.58
CA GLN A 46 21.48 -2.22 6.56
C GLN A 46 20.36 -1.16 6.51
N SER A 47 20.73 0.11 6.40
CA SER A 47 19.76 1.21 6.26
C SER A 47 18.93 1.06 4.99
N LEU A 48 19.53 0.74 3.85
CA LEU A 48 18.84 0.50 2.59
C LEU A 48 17.88 -0.70 2.67
N GLN A 49 18.31 -1.79 3.31
CA GLN A 49 17.46 -2.96 3.52
C GLN A 49 16.24 -2.63 4.39
N SER A 50 16.44 -1.89 5.49
CA SER A 50 15.34 -1.48 6.36
C SER A 50 14.36 -0.53 5.65
N GLN A 51 14.85 0.42 4.87
CA GLN A 51 14.02 1.30 4.06
C GLN A 51 13.24 0.52 3.00
N HIS A 52 13.89 -0.44 2.34
CA HIS A 52 13.21 -1.29 1.36
C HIS A 52 12.07 -2.11 1.99
N GLN A 53 12.32 -2.71 3.17
CA GLN A 53 11.28 -3.45 3.91
C GLN A 53 10.10 -2.54 4.31
N ASN A 54 10.40 -1.35 4.85
CA ASN A 54 9.37 -0.36 5.19
C ASN A 54 8.55 0.06 3.97
N TRP A 55 9.20 0.25 2.82
CA TRP A 55 8.54 0.59 1.58
C TRP A 55 7.61 -0.52 1.09
N GLN A 56 8.08 -1.79 1.13
CA GLN A 56 7.25 -2.94 0.77
C GLN A 56 6.02 -3.08 1.69
N GLN A 57 6.18 -2.87 2.99
CA GLN A 57 5.06 -2.87 3.94
C GLN A 57 4.06 -1.74 3.63
N HIS A 58 4.57 -0.56 3.29
CA HIS A 58 3.72 0.59 2.94
C HIS A 58 2.93 0.36 1.65
N LEU A 59 3.56 -0.23 0.63
CA LEU A 59 2.88 -0.62 -0.60
C LEU A 59 1.79 -1.66 -0.35
N ALA A 60 2.09 -2.70 0.41
CA ALA A 60 1.10 -3.73 0.77
C ALA A 60 -0.09 -3.13 1.55
N TRP A 61 0.17 -2.15 2.41
CA TRP A 61 -0.88 -1.42 3.12
C TRP A 61 -1.76 -0.60 2.15
N LEU A 62 -1.16 0.13 1.20
CA LEU A 62 -1.90 0.89 0.18
C LEU A 62 -2.76 -0.01 -0.69
N GLU A 63 -2.24 -1.16 -1.13
CA GLU A 63 -2.99 -2.14 -1.93
C GLU A 63 -4.17 -2.76 -1.16
N ALA A 64 -4.11 -2.77 0.16
CA ALA A 64 -5.16 -3.31 1.02
C ALA A 64 -6.29 -2.32 1.32
N LEU A 65 -6.12 -1.03 0.97
CA LEU A 65 -7.17 -0.02 1.14
C LEU A 65 -8.24 -0.15 0.03
N PRO A 66 -9.54 0.06 0.35
CA PRO A 66 -10.63 -0.05 -0.63
C PRO A 66 -10.75 1.21 -1.50
N ILE A 67 -9.66 1.52 -2.23
CA ILE A 67 -9.57 2.67 -3.13
C ILE A 67 -9.89 2.31 -4.60
N GLY A 68 -10.09 1.03 -4.91
CA GLY A 68 -10.48 0.57 -6.24
C GLY A 68 -11.93 0.90 -6.56
N LEU A 69 -12.20 1.26 -7.83
CA LEU A 69 -13.58 1.46 -8.30
C LEU A 69 -14.32 0.12 -8.37
N PRO A 70 -15.52 -0.01 -7.77
CA PRO A 70 -16.27 -1.25 -7.76
C PRO A 70 -16.93 -1.59 -9.11
N VAL A 71 -17.06 -0.62 -10.00
CA VAL A 71 -17.50 -0.77 -11.40
C VAL A 71 -16.47 -0.08 -12.28
N GLN A 72 -15.94 -0.76 -13.29
CA GLN A 72 -14.79 -0.26 -14.08
C GLN A 72 -15.18 0.24 -15.48
N GLN A 73 -16.37 -0.13 -15.97
CA GLN A 73 -16.80 0.18 -17.34
C GLN A 73 -18.25 0.69 -17.36
N ASP A 74 -18.53 1.60 -18.27
CA ASP A 74 -19.87 2.06 -18.64
C ASP A 74 -20.79 2.41 -17.46
N PHE A 75 -20.32 3.19 -16.52
CA PHE A 75 -21.11 3.66 -15.39
C PHE A 75 -21.22 5.18 -15.34
N LYS A 76 -22.25 5.65 -14.63
CA LYS A 76 -22.42 7.05 -14.22
C LYS A 76 -22.64 7.11 -12.72
N LEU A 77 -21.97 8.03 -12.05
CA LEU A 77 -22.26 8.35 -10.67
C LEU A 77 -23.56 9.15 -10.61
N THR A 78 -24.64 8.56 -10.12
CA THR A 78 -25.98 9.15 -10.17
C THR A 78 -26.47 9.69 -8.83
N SER A 79 -25.92 9.20 -7.72
CA SER A 79 -26.26 9.70 -6.39
C SER A 79 -25.05 9.68 -5.46
N GLY A 80 -24.82 10.81 -4.78
CA GLY A 80 -23.73 10.98 -3.82
C GLY A 80 -24.14 10.60 -2.39
N PHE A 81 -23.15 10.56 -1.51
CA PHE A 81 -23.29 10.39 -0.07
C PHE A 81 -23.88 11.64 0.59
N GLY A 82 -24.81 11.48 1.53
CA GLY A 82 -25.34 12.57 2.33
C GLY A 82 -26.86 12.63 2.39
N LEU A 83 -27.35 13.72 2.97
CA LEU A 83 -28.81 13.95 3.09
C LEU A 83 -29.43 14.23 1.72
N ARG A 84 -30.48 13.50 1.40
CA ARG A 84 -31.29 13.66 0.18
C ARG A 84 -32.74 13.27 0.44
N ASN A 85 -33.64 13.68 -0.44
CA ASN A 85 -35.00 13.14 -0.40
C ASN A 85 -34.99 11.67 -0.80
N ASP A 86 -35.60 10.84 0.01
CA ASP A 86 -35.78 9.43 -0.28
C ASP A 86 -36.68 9.28 -1.51
N PRO A 87 -36.28 8.52 -2.55
CA PRO A 87 -37.00 8.45 -3.81
C PRO A 87 -38.36 7.75 -3.73
N PHE A 88 -38.66 7.04 -2.62
CA PHE A 88 -39.92 6.33 -2.46
C PHE A 88 -40.91 7.08 -1.58
N THR A 89 -40.40 7.73 -0.54
CA THR A 89 -41.26 8.40 0.47
C THR A 89 -41.25 9.93 0.35
N GLY A 90 -40.27 10.49 -0.36
CA GLY A 90 -40.03 11.95 -0.43
C GLY A 90 -39.47 12.55 0.86
N ALA A 91 -39.38 11.78 1.94
CA ALA A 91 -38.85 12.27 3.22
C ALA A 91 -37.32 12.46 3.16
N LEU A 92 -36.81 13.39 3.97
CA LEU A 92 -35.36 13.61 4.09
C LEU A 92 -34.73 12.38 4.75
N ALA A 93 -33.76 11.76 4.07
CA ALA A 93 -33.05 10.58 4.52
C ALA A 93 -31.54 10.68 4.24
N MET A 94 -30.75 10.00 5.06
CA MET A 94 -29.32 9.87 4.87
C MET A 94 -29.04 8.77 3.86
N HIS A 95 -28.29 9.09 2.80
CA HIS A 95 -27.73 8.12 1.85
C HIS A 95 -26.31 7.78 2.30
N GLU A 96 -26.12 6.58 2.81
CA GLU A 96 -24.86 6.14 3.44
C GLU A 96 -23.82 5.61 2.44
N GLY A 97 -24.11 5.69 1.15
CA GLY A 97 -23.27 5.25 0.06
C GLY A 97 -23.23 6.19 -1.12
N ILE A 98 -22.80 5.64 -2.25
CA ILE A 98 -22.89 6.25 -3.58
C ILE A 98 -23.49 5.25 -4.57
N ASP A 99 -24.17 5.76 -5.58
CA ASP A 99 -24.84 4.93 -6.57
C ASP A 99 -24.15 5.06 -7.94
N PHE A 100 -23.67 3.91 -8.46
CA PHE A 100 -23.14 3.76 -9.81
C PHE A 100 -24.22 3.18 -10.71
N SER A 101 -24.84 4.00 -11.54
CA SER A 101 -25.79 3.54 -12.57
C SER A 101 -25.02 2.86 -13.69
N ALA A 102 -25.39 1.63 -14.01
CA ALA A 102 -24.87 0.83 -15.10
C ALA A 102 -25.90 -0.23 -15.52
N GLU A 103 -25.71 -0.85 -16.68
CA GLU A 103 -26.61 -1.89 -17.18
C GLU A 103 -26.64 -3.11 -16.25
N VAL A 104 -27.82 -3.76 -16.19
CA VAL A 104 -27.94 -5.03 -15.45
C VAL A 104 -26.96 -6.06 -16.04
N GLY A 105 -26.18 -6.68 -15.18
CA GLY A 105 -25.17 -7.66 -15.61
C GLY A 105 -23.76 -7.08 -15.72
N THR A 106 -23.57 -5.75 -15.67
CA THR A 106 -22.22 -5.13 -15.61
C THR A 106 -21.42 -5.72 -14.45
N PRO A 107 -20.18 -6.16 -14.67
CA PRO A 107 -19.36 -6.75 -13.62
C PRO A 107 -19.13 -5.79 -12.44
N VAL A 108 -19.31 -6.31 -11.23
CA VAL A 108 -18.94 -5.64 -9.97
C VAL A 108 -17.73 -6.34 -9.41
N VAL A 109 -16.69 -5.55 -9.09
CA VAL A 109 -15.40 -6.06 -8.61
C VAL A 109 -15.13 -5.63 -7.16
N ALA A 110 -14.32 -6.40 -6.44
CA ALA A 110 -13.87 -6.06 -5.11
C ALA A 110 -12.94 -4.84 -5.16
N ALA A 111 -13.21 -3.81 -4.37
CA ALA A 111 -12.44 -2.56 -4.32
C ALA A 111 -11.02 -2.75 -3.71
N ALA A 112 -10.80 -3.84 -2.96
CA ALA A 112 -9.52 -4.23 -2.38
C ALA A 112 -9.53 -5.73 -2.04
N PRO A 113 -8.37 -6.34 -1.74
CA PRO A 113 -8.30 -7.70 -1.20
C PRO A 113 -9.03 -7.80 0.15
N GLY A 114 -9.63 -8.94 0.43
CA GLY A 114 -10.34 -9.15 1.70
C GLY A 114 -11.03 -10.49 1.82
N VAL A 115 -11.88 -10.61 2.84
CA VAL A 115 -12.68 -11.79 3.12
C VAL A 115 -14.16 -11.40 3.09
N VAL A 116 -14.98 -12.16 2.37
CA VAL A 116 -16.42 -11.97 2.31
C VAL A 116 -17.04 -12.31 3.67
N THR A 117 -17.67 -11.32 4.30
CA THR A 117 -18.35 -11.48 5.59
C THR A 117 -19.87 -11.65 5.45
N ARG A 118 -20.42 -11.18 4.33
CA ARG A 118 -21.85 -11.28 4.01
C ARG A 118 -22.05 -11.55 2.53
N SER A 119 -22.93 -12.48 2.17
CA SER A 119 -23.34 -12.76 0.80
C SER A 119 -24.71 -13.39 0.84
N GLU A 120 -25.77 -12.56 0.88
CA GLU A 120 -27.14 -13.00 1.11
C GLU A 120 -28.16 -12.08 0.44
N TRP A 121 -29.43 -12.42 0.57
CA TRP A 121 -30.54 -11.53 0.23
C TRP A 121 -30.94 -10.69 1.45
N ASP A 122 -31.17 -9.41 1.22
CA ASP A 122 -31.65 -8.45 2.20
C ASP A 122 -32.88 -7.71 1.62
N ALA A 123 -33.88 -7.42 2.45
CA ALA A 123 -35.11 -6.78 1.97
C ALA A 123 -34.89 -5.37 1.40
N ASN A 124 -33.94 -4.61 1.95
CA ASN A 124 -33.62 -3.26 1.49
C ASN A 124 -32.53 -3.27 0.42
N PHE A 125 -31.44 -4.01 0.66
CA PHE A 125 -30.27 -4.04 -0.22
C PHE A 125 -30.35 -5.04 -1.37
N GLY A 126 -31.38 -5.92 -1.39
CA GLY A 126 -31.47 -6.98 -2.37
C GLY A 126 -30.36 -8.01 -2.21
N ASN A 127 -29.77 -8.47 -3.31
CA ASN A 127 -28.55 -9.27 -3.24
C ASN A 127 -27.40 -8.36 -2.78
N VAL A 128 -26.80 -8.68 -1.63
CA VAL A 128 -25.77 -7.89 -0.98
C VAL A 128 -24.53 -8.72 -0.71
N ILE A 129 -23.37 -8.10 -0.89
CA ILE A 129 -22.07 -8.65 -0.51
C ILE A 129 -21.39 -7.63 0.39
N GLU A 130 -20.76 -8.10 1.49
CA GLU A 130 -19.86 -7.31 2.31
C GLU A 130 -18.50 -8.00 2.37
N ILE A 131 -17.44 -7.19 2.24
CA ILE A 131 -16.06 -7.66 2.28
C ILE A 131 -15.32 -6.90 3.37
N LYS A 132 -14.70 -7.64 4.27
CA LYS A 132 -13.80 -7.10 5.29
C LYS A 132 -12.38 -7.06 4.73
N HIS A 133 -11.80 -5.89 4.76
CA HIS A 133 -10.44 -5.59 4.31
C HIS A 133 -9.48 -5.37 5.50
N ALA A 134 -8.23 -5.05 5.21
CA ALA A 134 -7.27 -4.59 6.21
C ALA A 134 -7.72 -3.28 6.89
N GLU A 135 -7.04 -2.88 7.95
CA GLU A 135 -7.25 -1.62 8.69
C GLU A 135 -8.72 -1.38 9.13
N ASN A 136 -9.46 -2.50 9.38
CA ASN A 136 -10.87 -2.49 9.76
C ASN A 136 -11.79 -1.78 8.76
N PHE A 137 -11.41 -1.74 7.49
CA PHE A 137 -12.31 -1.34 6.43
C PHE A 137 -13.29 -2.47 6.10
N THR A 138 -14.50 -2.09 5.73
CA THR A 138 -15.52 -2.98 5.14
C THR A 138 -16.17 -2.27 3.98
N THR A 139 -16.39 -2.97 2.89
CA THR A 139 -17.16 -2.46 1.74
C THR A 139 -18.44 -3.26 1.57
N ARG A 140 -19.53 -2.58 1.17
CA ARG A 140 -20.81 -3.17 0.86
C ARG A 140 -21.19 -2.89 -0.58
N TYR A 141 -21.67 -3.94 -1.25
CA TYR A 141 -22.12 -3.93 -2.64
C TYR A 141 -23.56 -4.44 -2.66
N ALA A 142 -24.50 -3.57 -3.03
CA ALA A 142 -25.94 -3.89 -2.95
C ALA A 142 -26.67 -3.76 -4.30
N HIS A 143 -27.92 -4.17 -4.32
CA HIS A 143 -28.82 -4.23 -5.48
C HIS A 143 -28.34 -5.12 -6.61
N LEU A 144 -27.44 -6.09 -6.31
CA LEU A 144 -26.83 -6.96 -7.30
C LEU A 144 -27.86 -7.85 -7.99
N SER A 145 -27.68 -8.14 -9.28
CA SER A 145 -28.44 -9.16 -10.00
C SER A 145 -27.95 -10.57 -9.64
N LYS A 146 -26.65 -10.73 -9.40
CA LYS A 146 -26.01 -11.99 -9.04
C LYS A 146 -24.89 -11.75 -8.02
N ARG A 147 -24.73 -12.71 -7.11
CA ARG A 147 -23.59 -12.84 -6.19
C ARG A 147 -22.76 -14.02 -6.68
N LEU A 148 -21.45 -13.81 -6.89
CA LEU A 148 -20.53 -14.81 -7.43
C LEU A 148 -19.55 -15.35 -6.37
N VAL A 149 -19.66 -14.85 -5.13
CA VAL A 149 -18.81 -15.24 -4.00
C VAL A 149 -19.68 -15.59 -2.79
N SER A 150 -19.18 -16.48 -1.95
CA SER A 150 -19.83 -16.93 -0.72
C SER A 150 -19.13 -16.36 0.52
N VAL A 151 -19.81 -16.39 1.67
CA VAL A 151 -19.21 -16.03 2.96
C VAL A 151 -17.93 -16.85 3.20
N ASN A 152 -16.93 -16.23 3.79
CA ASN A 152 -15.57 -16.75 4.01
C ASN A 152 -14.71 -16.92 2.74
N SER A 153 -15.20 -16.57 1.54
CA SER A 153 -14.35 -16.52 0.35
C SER A 153 -13.30 -15.43 0.50
N GLN A 154 -12.04 -15.76 0.18
CA GLN A 154 -10.97 -14.77 0.01
C GLN A 154 -11.09 -14.17 -1.39
N VAL A 155 -11.05 -12.85 -1.50
CA VAL A 155 -11.09 -12.12 -2.75
C VAL A 155 -9.84 -11.26 -2.90
N LYS A 156 -9.38 -11.11 -4.15
CA LYS A 156 -8.33 -10.15 -4.51
C LYS A 156 -8.98 -8.84 -4.94
N GLY A 157 -8.24 -7.74 -4.89
CA GLY A 157 -8.66 -6.51 -5.55
C GLY A 157 -8.97 -6.77 -7.03
N GLU A 158 -9.97 -6.07 -7.56
CA GLU A 158 -10.47 -6.20 -8.94
C GLU A 158 -11.07 -7.58 -9.32
N MET A 159 -11.16 -8.51 -8.37
CA MET A 159 -11.84 -9.78 -8.60
C MET A 159 -13.34 -9.54 -8.77
N THR A 160 -13.96 -10.08 -9.83
CA THR A 160 -15.41 -10.03 -10.02
C THR A 160 -16.11 -10.80 -8.92
N ILE A 161 -16.97 -10.11 -8.17
CA ILE A 161 -17.72 -10.64 -7.02
C ILE A 161 -19.22 -10.73 -7.27
N GLY A 162 -19.73 -10.00 -8.25
CA GLY A 162 -21.14 -9.95 -8.58
C GLY A 162 -21.41 -9.22 -9.88
N ALA A 163 -22.65 -8.87 -10.11
CA ALA A 163 -23.08 -8.08 -11.26
C ALA A 163 -24.14 -7.06 -10.84
N VAL A 164 -24.12 -5.88 -11.48
CA VAL A 164 -25.12 -4.82 -11.30
C VAL A 164 -26.52 -5.36 -11.53
N GLY A 165 -27.45 -4.91 -10.72
CA GLY A 165 -28.85 -5.27 -10.81
C GLY A 165 -29.78 -4.13 -10.37
N SER A 166 -30.99 -4.51 -9.96
CA SER A 166 -32.00 -3.61 -9.41
C SER A 166 -32.84 -4.38 -8.38
N THR A 167 -32.18 -5.17 -7.54
CA THR A 167 -32.86 -6.04 -6.55
C THR A 167 -33.05 -5.29 -5.22
N GLY A 168 -34.03 -5.73 -4.41
CA GLY A 168 -34.40 -5.07 -3.18
C GLY A 168 -35.07 -3.72 -3.41
N ARG A 169 -34.81 -2.72 -2.55
CA ARG A 169 -35.40 -1.39 -2.63
C ARG A 169 -34.59 -0.49 -3.59
N SER A 170 -34.82 -0.65 -4.88
CA SER A 170 -34.12 0.05 -5.97
C SER A 170 -35.09 0.67 -6.96
N THR A 171 -34.79 1.85 -7.47
CA THR A 171 -35.59 2.58 -8.48
C THR A 171 -35.18 2.28 -9.93
N GLY A 172 -34.10 1.56 -10.13
CA GLY A 172 -33.55 1.21 -11.45
C GLY A 172 -32.17 0.56 -11.35
N PRO A 173 -31.60 0.13 -12.48
CA PRO A 173 -30.32 -0.57 -12.48
C PRO A 173 -29.17 0.31 -11.96
N HIS A 174 -28.54 -0.10 -10.84
CA HIS A 174 -27.35 0.52 -10.27
C HIS A 174 -26.68 -0.39 -9.26
N LEU A 175 -25.42 -0.11 -8.95
CA LEU A 175 -24.71 -0.59 -7.78
C LEU A 175 -24.80 0.47 -6.68
N HIS A 176 -25.34 0.14 -5.51
CA HIS A 176 -25.16 0.93 -4.30
C HIS A 176 -23.93 0.45 -3.57
N TYR A 177 -23.00 1.39 -3.27
CA TYR A 177 -21.68 1.10 -2.71
C TYR A 177 -21.41 1.91 -1.46
N GLU A 178 -21.03 1.23 -0.37
CA GLU A 178 -20.70 1.84 0.91
C GLU A 178 -19.31 1.43 1.36
N ILE A 179 -18.64 2.34 2.10
CA ILE A 179 -17.37 2.09 2.77
C ILE A 179 -17.55 2.37 4.25
N PHE A 180 -17.07 1.45 5.07
CA PHE A 180 -17.00 1.60 6.53
C PHE A 180 -15.55 1.51 6.99
N GLN A 181 -15.23 2.25 8.05
CA GLN A 181 -13.98 2.07 8.81
C GLN A 181 -14.31 2.03 10.30
N ASN A 182 -13.84 1.00 11.00
CA ASN A 182 -14.16 0.76 12.41
C ASN A 182 -15.68 0.79 12.69
N GLY A 183 -16.50 0.26 11.79
CA GLY A 183 -17.96 0.23 11.89
C GLY A 183 -18.66 1.56 11.61
N LYS A 184 -17.94 2.65 11.31
CA LYS A 184 -18.52 3.94 10.94
C LYS A 184 -18.51 4.09 9.42
N VAL A 185 -19.65 4.52 8.87
CA VAL A 185 -19.78 4.79 7.44
C VAL A 185 -18.91 6.01 7.05
N LEU A 186 -18.23 5.89 5.93
CA LEU A 186 -17.44 6.96 5.33
C LEU A 186 -18.06 7.40 4.00
N ASN A 187 -17.88 8.66 3.64
CA ASN A 187 -18.20 9.11 2.29
C ASN A 187 -17.24 8.49 1.27
N PRO A 188 -17.70 7.58 0.38
CA PRO A 188 -16.84 6.90 -0.57
C PRO A 188 -16.09 7.84 -1.51
N LEU A 189 -16.64 9.00 -1.84
CA LEU A 189 -15.98 10.01 -2.69
C LEU A 189 -14.73 10.64 -2.07
N LYS A 190 -14.53 10.48 -0.74
CA LYS A 190 -13.29 10.90 -0.07
C LYS A 190 -12.20 9.82 -0.05
N VAL A 191 -12.56 8.60 -0.40
CA VAL A 191 -11.67 7.42 -0.36
C VAL A 191 -11.30 7.01 -1.79
N LEU A 192 -12.27 7.03 -2.71
CA LEU A 192 -12.04 6.69 -4.11
C LEU A 192 -11.18 7.74 -4.82
N PRO A 193 -10.41 7.34 -5.85
CA PRO A 193 -9.59 8.27 -6.62
C PRO A 193 -10.45 9.35 -7.29
N SER A 194 -9.97 10.59 -7.32
CA SER A 194 -10.67 11.78 -7.82
C SER A 194 -10.95 11.79 -9.35
N LYS A 195 -10.59 10.73 -10.05
CA LYS A 195 -10.94 10.45 -11.44
C LYS A 195 -11.91 9.27 -11.51
N ALA A 196 -13.08 9.41 -10.89
CA ALA A 196 -14.26 8.78 -11.48
C ALA A 196 -14.68 9.69 -12.63
N PRO A 197 -14.83 9.17 -13.84
CA PRO A 197 -15.21 9.97 -15.01
C PRO A 197 -16.54 10.67 -14.83
#